data_cead38c96c435a86cbc63740bef8efc2
#
_entry.id   cead38c96c435a86cbc63740bef8efc2
#
_cell.length_a   1.000
_cell.length_b   1.000
_cell.length_c   1.000
_cell.angle_alpha   90.00
_cell.angle_beta   90.00
_cell.angle_gamma   90.00
#
_symmetry.space_group_name_H-M   'P 1'
#
loop_
_entity.id
_entity.type
_entity.pdbx_description
1 polymer ?
#
loop_
_entity_poly.entity_id
_entity_poly.type
_entity_poly.pdbx_seq_one_letter_code
_entity_poly.pdbx_strand_id
1 'polypeptide(L)'
;MAMRIRELAAQAGTTTRTLRYYEAQGLLPAGRSANGYRVYDEHHVRLVREIRSLQAIGFSLRDVRPFVECLLAGHESGDECPASVDVYRRKLAYLERHIAELRDVRDRLSERLADLGDAPPPRCELLPTGPESDTRGDKQ
;
A
#
# COMPACT_ATOMS: atom_id res chain seq x y z
N MET A 1 0.10 -17.36 -26.42
CA MET A 1 1.27 -18.19 -26.16
C MET A 1 1.35 -18.52 -24.67
N ALA A 2 1.53 -19.78 -24.38
CA ALA A 2 1.72 -20.23 -23.00
C ALA A 2 3.10 -19.85 -22.50
N MET A 3 3.17 -19.25 -21.31
CA MET A 3 4.43 -18.88 -20.67
C MET A 3 4.51 -19.48 -19.26
N ARG A 4 5.71 -19.60 -18.75
CA ARG A 4 5.96 -20.05 -17.38
C ARG A 4 5.94 -18.89 -16.41
N ILE A 5 5.84 -19.19 -15.11
CA ILE A 5 5.74 -18.17 -14.07
C ILE A 5 6.87 -17.12 -14.08
N ARG A 6 8.09 -17.53 -14.45
CA ARG A 6 9.23 -16.58 -14.55
C ARG A 6 9.03 -15.57 -15.68
N GLU A 7 8.50 -16.02 -16.81
CA GLU A 7 8.19 -15.15 -17.94
C GLU A 7 7.04 -14.20 -17.61
N LEU A 8 6.00 -14.72 -16.95
CA LEU A 8 4.91 -13.89 -16.47
C LEU A 8 5.42 -12.82 -15.51
N ALA A 9 6.27 -13.19 -14.55
CA ALA A 9 6.87 -12.24 -13.61
C ALA A 9 7.65 -11.14 -14.33
N ALA A 10 8.47 -11.51 -15.30
CA ALA A 10 9.25 -10.56 -16.10
C ALA A 10 8.35 -9.61 -16.89
N GLN A 11 7.33 -10.11 -17.57
CA GLN A 11 6.42 -9.30 -18.37
C GLN A 11 5.54 -8.39 -17.52
N ALA A 12 5.11 -8.86 -16.36
CA ALA A 12 4.29 -8.07 -15.44
C ALA A 12 5.11 -7.16 -14.50
N GLY A 13 6.43 -7.24 -14.57
CA GLY A 13 7.32 -6.40 -13.75
C GLY A 13 7.28 -6.73 -12.26
N THR A 14 7.17 -8.01 -11.91
CA THR A 14 7.09 -8.49 -10.53
C THR A 14 7.98 -9.72 -10.31
N THR A 15 7.84 -10.37 -9.17
CA THR A 15 8.61 -11.57 -8.82
C THR A 15 7.73 -12.82 -8.83
N THR A 16 8.34 -13.98 -9.00
CA THR A 16 7.62 -15.25 -8.92
C THR A 16 7.02 -15.48 -7.53
N ARG A 17 7.68 -14.99 -6.49
CA ARG A 17 7.17 -15.05 -5.12
C ARG A 17 5.85 -14.28 -4.97
N THR A 18 5.76 -13.08 -5.52
CA THR A 18 4.55 -12.27 -5.53
C THR A 18 3.43 -12.97 -6.29
N LEU A 19 3.73 -13.57 -7.44
CA LEU A 19 2.74 -14.30 -8.23
C LEU A 19 2.19 -15.52 -7.48
N ARG A 20 3.05 -16.26 -6.80
CA ARG A 20 2.62 -17.39 -5.95
C ARG A 20 1.73 -16.93 -4.81
N TYR A 21 2.04 -15.78 -4.25
CA TYR A 21 1.20 -15.18 -3.22
C TYR A 21 -0.19 -14.82 -3.76
N TYR A 22 -0.26 -14.22 -4.95
CA TYR A 22 -1.54 -13.92 -5.59
C TYR A 22 -2.34 -15.20 -5.90
N GLU A 23 -1.68 -16.27 -6.35
CA GLU A 23 -2.33 -17.57 -6.55
C GLU A 23 -2.90 -18.12 -5.24
N ALA A 24 -2.12 -18.06 -4.16
CA ALA A 24 -2.55 -18.52 -2.84
C ALA A 24 -3.75 -17.72 -2.32
N GLN A 25 -3.85 -16.44 -2.66
CA GLN A 25 -4.99 -15.59 -2.33
C GLN A 25 -6.19 -15.76 -3.27
N GLY A 26 -6.07 -16.60 -4.27
CA GLY A 26 -7.15 -16.82 -5.24
C GLY A 26 -7.35 -15.69 -6.24
N LEU A 27 -6.36 -14.81 -6.38
CA LEU A 27 -6.41 -13.66 -7.30
C LEU A 27 -5.86 -13.99 -8.70
N LEU A 28 -5.03 -15.00 -8.80
CA LEU A 28 -4.39 -15.42 -10.06
C LEU A 28 -4.69 -16.89 -10.30
N PRO A 29 -5.66 -17.21 -11.18
CA PRO A 29 -5.89 -18.60 -11.55
C PRO A 29 -4.75 -19.09 -12.44
N ALA A 30 -4.21 -20.26 -12.13
CA ALA A 30 -3.20 -20.90 -12.96
C ALA A 30 -3.86 -21.88 -13.93
N GLY A 31 -3.60 -21.69 -15.23
CA GLY A 31 -3.85 -22.73 -16.22
C GLY A 31 -2.85 -23.86 -16.06
N ARG A 32 -3.23 -25.07 -16.41
CA ARG A 32 -2.32 -26.21 -16.43
C ARG A 32 -2.18 -26.75 -17.85
N SER A 33 -0.94 -27.04 -18.27
CA SER A 33 -0.69 -27.74 -19.51
C SER A 33 -1.11 -29.20 -19.40
N ALA A 34 -1.16 -29.89 -20.54
CA ALA A 34 -1.45 -31.32 -20.62
C ALA A 34 -0.53 -32.17 -19.72
N ASN A 35 0.69 -31.69 -19.43
CA ASN A 35 1.68 -32.36 -18.58
C ASN A 35 1.59 -31.96 -17.10
N GLY A 36 0.56 -31.21 -16.70
CA GLY A 36 0.36 -30.79 -15.33
C GLY A 36 1.19 -29.58 -14.88
N TYR A 37 1.97 -28.97 -15.75
CA TYR A 37 2.73 -27.77 -15.46
C TYR A 37 1.82 -26.53 -15.46
N ARG A 38 2.12 -25.57 -14.60
CA ARG A 38 1.44 -24.28 -14.57
C ARG A 38 1.85 -23.45 -15.79
N VAL A 39 0.87 -23.03 -16.58
CA VAL A 39 1.07 -22.17 -17.75
C VAL A 39 0.21 -20.91 -17.62
N TYR A 40 0.72 -19.83 -18.16
CA TYR A 40 0.11 -18.51 -18.13
C TYR A 40 0.09 -17.93 -19.55
N ASP A 41 -0.73 -16.92 -19.77
CA ASP A 41 -0.86 -16.25 -21.05
C ASP A 41 -0.95 -14.72 -20.87
N GLU A 42 -1.20 -14.01 -21.97
CA GLU A 42 -1.34 -12.54 -21.96
C GLU A 42 -2.46 -12.06 -21.03
N HIS A 43 -3.51 -12.85 -20.88
CA HIS A 43 -4.60 -12.53 -19.95
C HIS A 43 -4.09 -12.46 -18.50
N HIS A 44 -3.22 -13.36 -18.11
CA HIS A 44 -2.58 -13.35 -16.79
C HIS A 44 -1.67 -12.12 -16.61
N VAL A 45 -0.97 -11.69 -17.67
CA VAL A 45 -0.14 -10.48 -17.63
C VAL A 45 -1.01 -9.26 -17.34
N ARG A 46 -2.14 -9.12 -18.04
CA ARG A 46 -3.10 -8.03 -17.83
C ARG A 46 -3.64 -8.04 -16.40
N LEU A 47 -4.00 -9.21 -15.91
CA LEU A 47 -4.53 -9.40 -14.55
C LEU A 47 -3.53 -8.96 -13.48
N VAL A 48 -2.29 -9.39 -13.60
CA VAL A 48 -1.23 -9.01 -12.65
C VAL A 48 -0.94 -7.51 -12.70
N ARG A 49 -0.90 -6.93 -13.89
CA ARG A 49 -0.71 -5.49 -14.07
C ARG A 49 -1.82 -4.69 -13.41
N GLU A 50 -3.08 -5.13 -13.56
CA GLU A 50 -4.22 -4.50 -12.89
C GLU A 50 -4.10 -4.57 -11.37
N ILE A 51 -3.79 -5.74 -10.81
CA ILE A 51 -3.58 -5.91 -9.37
C ILE A 51 -2.51 -4.93 -8.86
N ARG A 52 -1.38 -4.87 -9.54
CA ARG A 52 -0.27 -4.00 -9.14
C ARG A 52 -0.60 -2.52 -9.25
N SER A 53 -1.29 -2.12 -10.30
CA SER A 53 -1.70 -0.74 -10.50
C SER A 53 -2.65 -0.27 -9.39
N LEU A 54 -3.59 -1.12 -8.98
CA LEU A 54 -4.51 -0.83 -7.89
C LEU A 54 -3.80 -0.77 -6.53
N GLN A 55 -2.87 -1.69 -6.28
CA GLN A 55 -2.06 -1.66 -5.06
C GLN A 55 -1.19 -0.40 -4.98
N ALA A 56 -0.67 0.08 -6.11
CA ALA A 56 0.14 1.30 -6.16
C ALA A 56 -0.63 2.54 -5.71
N ILE A 57 -1.94 2.58 -5.89
CA ILE A 57 -2.80 3.67 -5.42
C ILE A 57 -3.42 3.40 -4.05
N GLY A 58 -2.97 2.35 -3.37
CA GLY A 58 -3.32 2.09 -1.97
C GLY A 58 -4.46 1.12 -1.73
N PHE A 59 -4.88 0.33 -2.75
CA PHE A 59 -5.85 -0.73 -2.53
C PHE A 59 -5.20 -1.95 -1.89
N SER A 60 -5.89 -2.57 -0.94
CA SER A 60 -5.52 -3.87 -0.38
C SER A 60 -5.86 -4.99 -1.37
N LEU A 61 -5.31 -6.18 -1.16
CA LEU A 61 -5.67 -7.35 -1.97
C LEU A 61 -7.16 -7.68 -1.89
N ARG A 62 -7.78 -7.42 -0.74
CA ARG A 62 -9.22 -7.58 -0.57
C ARG A 62 -10.03 -6.64 -1.47
N ASP A 63 -9.59 -5.39 -1.56
CA ASP A 63 -10.22 -4.37 -2.40
C ASP A 63 -10.06 -4.67 -3.90
N VAL A 64 -8.96 -5.32 -4.28
CA VAL A 64 -8.62 -5.68 -5.67
C VAL A 64 -9.50 -6.81 -6.21
N ARG A 65 -10.02 -7.68 -5.35
CA ARG A 65 -10.77 -8.87 -5.76
C ARG A 65 -11.91 -8.60 -6.76
N PRO A 66 -12.80 -7.61 -6.57
CA PRO A 66 -13.85 -7.34 -7.56
C PRO A 66 -13.31 -6.99 -8.95
N PHE A 67 -12.17 -6.31 -9.03
CA PHE A 67 -11.51 -5.98 -10.31
C PHE A 67 -11.01 -7.22 -11.03
N VAL A 68 -10.42 -8.14 -10.28
CA VAL A 68 -9.95 -9.43 -10.80
C VAL A 68 -11.14 -10.26 -11.30
N GLU A 69 -12.18 -10.35 -10.53
CA GLU A 69 -13.41 -11.08 -10.90
C GLU A 69 -14.05 -10.50 -12.16
N CYS A 70 -14.03 -9.17 -12.29
CA CYS A 70 -14.52 -8.48 -13.48
C CYS A 70 -13.72 -8.89 -14.74
N LEU A 71 -12.40 -8.87 -14.66
CA LEU A 71 -11.53 -9.31 -15.76
C LEU A 71 -11.71 -10.80 -16.08
N LEU A 72 -11.83 -11.64 -15.06
CA LEU A 72 -12.07 -13.09 -15.24
C LEU A 72 -13.43 -13.39 -15.87
N ALA A 73 -14.41 -12.51 -15.66
CA ALA A 73 -15.72 -12.61 -16.30
C ALA A 73 -15.71 -12.24 -17.79
N GLY A 74 -14.57 -11.79 -18.32
CA GLY A 74 -14.39 -11.47 -19.73
C GLY A 74 -14.49 -9.99 -20.10
N HIS A 75 -14.60 -9.11 -19.12
CA HIS A 75 -14.57 -7.67 -19.36
C HIS A 75 -13.18 -7.19 -19.77
N GLU A 76 -13.11 -6.13 -20.56
CA GLU A 76 -11.83 -5.58 -21.02
C GLU A 76 -11.09 -4.82 -19.91
N SER A 77 -11.83 -4.22 -18.99
CA SER A 77 -11.31 -3.49 -17.85
C SER A 77 -11.89 -4.01 -16.54
N GLY A 78 -11.08 -4.00 -15.48
CA GLY A 78 -11.48 -4.44 -14.15
C GLY A 78 -12.51 -3.54 -13.47
N ASP A 79 -12.73 -2.34 -13.99
CA ASP A 79 -13.64 -1.35 -13.42
C ASP A 79 -15.00 -1.24 -14.15
N GLU A 80 -15.27 -2.13 -15.09
CA GLU A 80 -16.56 -2.18 -15.78
C GLU A 80 -17.70 -2.70 -14.92
N CYS A 81 -17.39 -3.49 -13.89
CA CYS A 81 -18.39 -4.09 -13.03
C CYS A 81 -18.81 -3.17 -11.89
N PRO A 82 -20.13 -3.15 -11.51
CA PRO A 82 -20.60 -2.31 -10.40
C PRO A 82 -19.87 -2.52 -9.08
N ALA A 83 -19.47 -3.76 -8.76
CA ALA A 83 -18.72 -4.08 -7.55
C ALA A 83 -17.37 -3.36 -7.49
N SER A 84 -16.69 -3.21 -8.61
CA SER A 84 -15.44 -2.45 -8.72
C SER A 84 -15.66 -0.95 -8.51
N VAL A 85 -16.73 -0.41 -9.08
CA VAL A 85 -17.11 1.00 -8.90
C VAL A 85 -17.42 1.28 -7.42
N ASP A 86 -18.06 0.36 -6.73
CA ASP A 86 -18.34 0.50 -5.28
C ASP A 86 -17.04 0.53 -4.46
N VAL A 87 -16.03 -0.24 -4.85
CA VAL A 87 -14.70 -0.19 -4.20
C VAL A 87 -14.07 1.19 -4.37
N TYR A 88 -14.11 1.77 -5.56
CA TYR A 88 -13.63 3.13 -5.80
C TYR A 88 -14.35 4.15 -4.91
N ARG A 89 -15.67 4.07 -4.83
CA ARG A 89 -16.47 4.99 -4.02
C ARG A 89 -16.11 4.91 -2.54
N ARG A 90 -15.98 3.71 -2.01
CA ARG A 90 -15.60 3.50 -0.60
C ARG A 90 -14.19 4.02 -0.32
N LYS A 91 -13.26 3.76 -1.22
CA LYS A 91 -11.88 4.23 -1.07
C LYS A 91 -11.80 5.76 -1.13
N LEU A 92 -12.53 6.37 -2.07
CA LEU A 92 -12.60 7.81 -2.19
C LEU A 92 -13.17 8.45 -0.92
N ALA A 93 -14.29 7.94 -0.40
CA ALA A 93 -14.88 8.42 0.84
C ALA A 93 -13.93 8.30 2.04
N TYR A 94 -13.20 7.20 2.13
CA TYR A 94 -12.18 6.98 3.14
C TYR A 94 -11.06 8.02 3.05
N LEU A 95 -10.54 8.27 1.85
CA LEU A 95 -9.48 9.26 1.63
C LEU A 95 -9.95 10.68 1.93
N GLU A 96 -11.17 11.04 1.54
CA GLU A 96 -11.75 12.36 1.82
C GLU A 96 -11.88 12.62 3.32
N ARG A 97 -12.27 11.61 4.10
CA ARG A 97 -12.29 11.71 5.56
C ARG A 97 -10.90 11.93 6.14
N HIS A 98 -9.91 11.17 5.68
CA HIS A 98 -8.53 11.34 6.13
C HIS A 98 -7.96 12.70 5.76
N ILE A 99 -8.27 13.20 4.57
CA ILE A 99 -7.87 14.54 4.15
C ILE A 99 -8.47 15.59 5.08
N ALA A 100 -9.76 15.47 5.43
CA ALA A 100 -10.43 16.38 6.34
C ALA A 100 -9.80 16.35 7.74
N GLU A 101 -9.50 15.16 8.27
CA GLU A 101 -8.83 14.98 9.56
C GLU A 101 -7.43 15.63 9.57
N LEU A 102 -6.64 15.39 8.51
CA LEU A 102 -5.32 15.98 8.40
C LEU A 102 -5.35 17.50 8.24
N ARG A 103 -6.32 18.03 7.53
CA ARG A 103 -6.52 19.48 7.42
C ARG A 103 -6.84 20.10 8.78
N ASP A 104 -7.68 19.46 9.58
CA ASP A 104 -8.00 19.90 10.92
C ASP A 104 -6.77 19.93 11.83
N VAL A 105 -5.96 18.89 11.81
CA VAL A 105 -4.69 18.82 12.55
C VAL A 105 -3.73 19.94 12.08
N ARG A 106 -3.61 20.12 10.77
CA ARG A 106 -2.80 21.18 10.19
C ARG A 106 -3.24 22.56 10.69
N ASP A 107 -4.54 22.82 10.68
CA ASP A 107 -5.08 24.11 11.08
C ASP A 107 -4.82 24.38 12.57
N ARG A 108 -4.97 23.36 13.42
CA ARG A 108 -4.63 23.46 14.85
C ARG A 108 -3.15 23.77 15.07
N LEU A 109 -2.27 23.12 14.33
CA LEU A 109 -0.82 23.37 14.42
C LEU A 109 -0.47 24.76 13.93
N SER A 110 -1.10 25.23 12.86
CA SER A 110 -0.91 26.58 12.33
C SER A 110 -1.37 27.63 13.32
N GLU A 111 -2.51 27.43 13.98
CA GLU A 111 -3.02 28.33 15.02
C GLU A 111 -2.05 28.40 16.22
N ARG A 112 -1.56 27.25 16.69
CA ARG A 112 -0.60 27.20 17.78
C ARG A 112 0.71 27.90 17.42
N LEU A 113 1.17 27.71 16.21
CA LEU A 113 2.37 28.38 15.74
C LEU A 113 2.17 29.91 15.65
N ALA A 114 1.01 30.35 15.18
CA ALA A 114 0.65 31.78 15.14
C ALA A 114 0.54 32.37 16.55
N ASP A 115 -0.01 31.64 17.52
CA ASP A 115 -0.13 32.10 18.92
C ASP A 115 1.22 32.27 19.59
N LEU A 116 2.24 31.50 19.17
CA LEU A 116 3.61 31.66 19.64
C LEU A 116 4.26 32.95 19.10
N GLY A 117 3.76 33.47 17.98
CA GLY A 117 4.10 34.76 17.41
C GLY A 117 5.58 35.04 17.25
N ASP A 118 5.95 36.34 17.31
CA ASP A 118 7.32 36.83 17.24
C ASP A 118 8.08 36.73 18.59
N ALA A 119 7.51 36.00 19.56
CA ALA A 119 8.20 35.77 20.82
C ALA A 119 9.48 34.98 20.55
N PRO A 120 10.64 35.42 21.11
CA PRO A 120 11.86 34.64 20.93
C PRO A 120 11.64 33.23 21.48
N PRO A 121 12.08 32.20 20.77
CA PRO A 121 11.86 30.82 21.20
C PRO A 121 12.46 30.62 22.58
N PRO A 122 11.70 30.03 23.51
CA PRO A 122 12.26 29.71 24.81
C PRO A 122 13.46 28.79 24.57
N ARG A 123 14.55 29.10 25.26
CA ARG A 123 15.70 28.22 25.21
C ARG A 123 15.28 26.87 25.81
N CYS A 124 15.14 25.87 24.94
CA CYS A 124 15.02 24.51 25.41
C CYS A 124 16.40 24.08 25.93
N GLU A 125 16.70 24.44 27.17
CA GLU A 125 17.80 23.80 27.84
C GLU A 125 17.33 22.38 28.22
N LEU A 126 17.80 21.42 27.47
CA LEU A 126 17.72 20.06 27.94
C LEU A 126 18.53 19.99 29.22
N LEU A 127 17.81 19.88 30.32
CA LEU A 127 18.46 19.64 31.61
C LEU A 127 19.35 18.42 31.44
N PRO A 128 20.64 18.53 31.80
CA PRO A 128 21.50 17.36 31.73
C PRO A 128 20.91 16.28 32.63
N THR A 129 20.39 15.23 32.04
CA THR A 129 19.96 14.05 32.76
C THR A 129 21.20 13.28 33.18
N GLY A 130 21.65 13.55 34.37
CA GLY A 130 22.72 12.76 34.95
C GLY A 130 23.08 13.31 36.32
N PRO A 131 23.07 12.50 37.37
CA PRO A 131 23.69 12.93 38.62
C PRO A 131 25.17 13.04 38.34
N GLU A 132 25.70 14.21 38.47
CA GLU A 132 27.12 14.31 38.74
C GLU A 132 27.34 13.59 40.07
N SER A 133 27.71 12.33 39.96
CA SER A 133 28.29 11.65 41.11
C SER A 133 29.65 12.28 41.31
N ASP A 134 29.67 13.32 42.04
CA ASP A 134 30.92 13.80 42.65
C ASP A 134 31.28 12.78 43.74
N THR A 135 31.84 11.69 43.31
CA THR A 135 32.58 10.82 44.23
C THR A 135 33.95 11.45 44.42
N ARG A 136 33.98 12.51 45.15
CA ARG A 136 35.24 12.89 45.71
C ARG A 136 35.49 11.94 46.86
N GLY A 137 36.16 10.89 46.55
CA GLY A 137 36.71 10.02 47.59
C GLY A 137 37.60 10.80 48.48
N ASP A 138 37.14 11.04 49.68
CA ASP A 138 37.97 11.59 50.69
C ASP A 138 39.00 10.57 51.09
N LYS A 139 40.24 10.85 50.77
CA LYS A 139 41.36 10.07 51.25
C LYS A 139 42.03 10.81 52.37
N GLN A 140 41.98 10.21 53.49
CA GLN A 140 43.07 10.40 54.43
C GLN A 140 44.03 9.24 54.35
#